data_89dfde3390d9f7ee9d187bcd0c15482f
#
_entry.id   89dfde3390d9f7ee9d187bcd0c15482f
#
_cell.length_a   1.000
_cell.length_b   1.000
_cell.length_c   1.000
_cell.angle_alpha   90.00
_cell.angle_beta   90.00
_cell.angle_gamma   90.00
#
_symmetry.space_group_name_H-M   'P 1'
#
loop_
_entity.id
_entity.type
_entity.pdbx_description
1 polymer ?
#
loop_
_entity_poly.entity_id
_entity_poly.type
_entity_poly.pdbx_seq_one_letter_code
_entity_poly.pdbx_strand_id
1 'polypeptide(L)'
;MGLLFLYGFITILLSFLCSILEAVLLSVNPTFIKIKIKEGIKYAENLQKLKNSIDEPLVIILTLNTIAHTVGAIMVGVQAKITYASLNVNNSYTFLGLQITEDTLIGFVSTIMTILILLLSEIIPKTIGARYWDKLAKISTIILMSIIPFFRYSGILWILKFFTNIAGSSNRKSILKREDISTLAEIAEEQGVIKEKDSDFIKNIVKLQNVKLREIMTPFSVIKSADMNSSIEEFYSNNQKLPFSRIPIYSKNQENIDNYVLKDTILEKLIQKKGKKKLRDIKRPIIKISYESKIPILFDKLLKKREHISLVIDEFGAIRGIVTLEDIIETLLGLEIVDETDTVVDLQLFAKNRRKKY
;
A
#
# COMPACT_ATOMS: atom_id res chain seq x y z
N MET A 1 -25.94 43.44 27.33
CA MET A 1 -25.13 42.29 27.81
C MET A 1 -25.59 40.95 27.19
N GLY A 2 -26.88 40.54 27.29
CA GLY A 2 -27.30 39.22 26.77
C GLY A 2 -27.01 38.99 25.31
N LEU A 3 -27.25 39.97 24.42
CA LEU A 3 -26.97 39.84 22.99
C LEU A 3 -25.48 39.72 22.67
N LEU A 4 -24.60 40.34 23.45
CA LEU A 4 -23.14 40.19 23.28
C LEU A 4 -22.70 38.73 23.52
N PHE A 5 -23.17 38.12 24.60
CA PHE A 5 -22.90 36.73 24.91
C PHE A 5 -23.52 35.78 23.87
N LEU A 6 -24.72 36.12 23.39
CA LEU A 6 -25.39 35.33 22.36
C LEU A 6 -24.60 35.32 21.03
N TYR A 7 -24.15 36.48 20.55
CA TYR A 7 -23.34 36.55 19.33
C TYR A 7 -21.98 35.85 19.51
N GLY A 8 -21.33 36.04 20.65
CA GLY A 8 -20.08 35.31 20.93
C GLY A 8 -20.28 33.79 20.96
N PHE A 9 -21.33 33.33 21.63
CA PHE A 9 -21.64 31.90 21.70
C PHE A 9 -21.95 31.27 20.31
N ILE A 10 -22.79 31.94 19.51
CA ILE A 10 -23.11 31.47 18.15
C ILE A 10 -21.87 31.39 17.27
N THR A 11 -21.01 32.42 17.34
CA THR A 11 -19.75 32.50 16.60
C THR A 11 -18.84 31.33 16.96
N ILE A 12 -18.61 31.11 18.27
CA ILE A 12 -17.75 30.04 18.76
C ILE A 12 -18.35 28.66 18.37
N LEU A 13 -19.65 28.46 18.51
CA LEU A 13 -20.32 27.21 18.21
C LEU A 13 -20.24 26.85 16.72
N LEU A 14 -20.51 27.83 15.84
CA LEU A 14 -20.44 27.62 14.39
C LEU A 14 -19.03 27.29 13.92
N SER A 15 -18.07 28.06 14.41
CA SER A 15 -16.65 27.83 14.11
C SER A 15 -16.14 26.50 14.70
N PHE A 16 -16.53 26.15 15.92
CA PHE A 16 -16.25 24.85 16.54
C PHE A 16 -16.72 23.69 15.65
N LEU A 17 -17.95 23.78 15.12
CA LEU A 17 -18.50 22.76 14.22
C LEU A 17 -17.68 22.66 12.93
N CYS A 18 -17.36 23.80 12.31
CA CYS A 18 -16.51 23.81 11.09
C CYS A 18 -15.15 23.15 11.33
N SER A 19 -14.50 23.48 12.45
CA SER A 19 -13.19 22.94 12.80
C SER A 19 -13.21 21.43 13.05
N ILE A 20 -14.27 20.90 13.66
CA ILE A 20 -14.45 19.44 13.80
C ILE A 20 -14.63 18.80 12.43
N LEU A 21 -15.51 19.34 11.58
CA LEU A 21 -15.77 18.79 10.24
C LEU A 21 -14.50 18.72 9.39
N GLU A 22 -13.68 19.77 9.44
CA GLU A 22 -12.38 19.84 8.77
C GLU A 22 -11.44 18.74 9.26
N ALA A 23 -11.23 18.68 10.58
CA ALA A 23 -10.31 17.74 11.20
C ALA A 23 -10.72 16.29 10.95
N VAL A 24 -12.02 15.96 11.05
CA VAL A 24 -12.54 14.63 10.76
C VAL A 24 -12.31 14.27 9.29
N LEU A 25 -12.69 15.16 8.36
CA LEU A 25 -12.56 14.91 6.94
C LEU A 25 -11.11 14.65 6.50
N LEU A 26 -10.17 15.39 7.07
CA LEU A 26 -8.74 15.22 6.80
C LEU A 26 -8.20 13.91 7.41
N SER A 27 -8.63 13.55 8.62
CA SER A 27 -8.11 12.41 9.40
C SER A 27 -8.66 11.06 8.96
N VAL A 28 -9.84 11.02 8.29
CA VAL A 28 -10.44 9.76 7.86
C VAL A 28 -9.52 9.00 6.90
N ASN A 29 -9.24 7.74 7.25
CA ASN A 29 -8.41 6.84 6.46
C ASN A 29 -9.24 6.18 5.32
N PRO A 30 -8.74 6.14 4.07
CA PRO A 30 -9.38 5.43 2.97
C PRO A 30 -9.68 3.96 3.23
N THR A 31 -8.85 3.28 4.01
CA THR A 31 -9.05 1.87 4.40
C THR A 31 -10.31 1.70 5.25
N PHE A 32 -10.54 2.60 6.23
CA PHE A 32 -11.75 2.62 7.04
C PHE A 32 -13.01 2.76 6.18
N ILE A 33 -12.99 3.68 5.21
CA ILE A 33 -14.12 3.90 4.29
C ILE A 33 -14.44 2.61 3.53
N LYS A 34 -13.39 1.94 2.98
CA LYS A 34 -13.56 0.67 2.24
C LYS A 34 -14.14 -0.44 3.11
N ILE A 35 -13.70 -0.54 4.37
CA ILE A 35 -14.23 -1.51 5.33
C ILE A 35 -15.73 -1.23 5.58
N LYS A 36 -16.10 0.04 5.87
CA LYS A 36 -17.47 0.44 6.13
C LYS A 36 -18.41 0.25 4.93
N ILE A 37 -17.91 0.40 3.71
CA ILE A 37 -18.66 0.08 2.49
C ILE A 37 -18.92 -1.44 2.39
N LYS A 38 -17.89 -2.27 2.67
CA LYS A 38 -18.04 -3.74 2.69
C LYS A 38 -19.04 -4.21 3.75
N GLU A 39 -19.13 -3.50 4.88
CA GLU A 39 -20.13 -3.73 5.93
C GLU A 39 -21.53 -3.25 5.53
N GLY A 40 -21.74 -2.67 4.36
CA GLY A 40 -23.02 -2.18 3.87
C GLY A 40 -23.53 -0.90 4.52
N ILE A 41 -22.65 -0.12 5.13
CA ILE A 41 -23.02 1.08 5.88
C ILE A 41 -23.24 2.27 4.93
N LYS A 42 -24.48 2.75 4.82
CA LYS A 42 -24.93 3.78 3.84
C LYS A 42 -24.13 5.09 3.85
N TYR A 43 -23.72 5.61 5.04
CA TYR A 43 -22.96 6.86 5.06
C TYR A 43 -21.57 6.74 4.47
N ALA A 44 -21.00 5.54 4.41
CA ALA A 44 -19.63 5.32 3.94
C ALA A 44 -19.48 5.63 2.44
N GLU A 45 -20.49 5.38 1.62
CA GLU A 45 -20.48 5.77 0.20
C GLU A 45 -20.43 7.29 0.02
N ASN A 46 -21.19 8.02 0.84
CA ASN A 46 -21.18 9.48 0.82
C ASN A 46 -19.83 10.03 1.31
N LEU A 47 -19.28 9.43 2.38
CA LEU A 47 -17.95 9.77 2.88
C LEU A 47 -16.86 9.51 1.83
N GLN A 48 -16.98 8.43 1.05
CA GLN A 48 -16.07 8.17 -0.06
C GLN A 48 -16.17 9.25 -1.16
N LYS A 49 -17.38 9.70 -1.49
CA LYS A 49 -17.58 10.81 -2.45
C LYS A 49 -16.91 12.08 -1.95
N LEU A 50 -17.08 12.44 -0.68
CA LEU A 50 -16.45 13.59 -0.06
C LEU A 50 -14.91 13.48 -0.08
N LYS A 51 -14.37 12.30 0.21
CA LYS A 51 -12.92 12.07 0.24
C LYS A 51 -12.30 12.05 -1.17
N ASN A 52 -13.04 11.56 -2.18
CA ASN A 52 -12.57 11.55 -3.57
C ASN A 52 -12.50 12.96 -4.18
N SER A 53 -13.31 13.88 -3.71
CA SER A 53 -13.36 15.28 -4.14
C SER A 53 -13.19 16.20 -2.92
N ILE A 54 -12.11 16.00 -2.16
CA ILE A 54 -11.90 16.60 -0.85
C ILE A 54 -11.82 18.14 -0.91
N ASP A 55 -11.39 18.70 -2.03
CA ASP A 55 -11.25 20.14 -2.21
C ASP A 55 -12.59 20.86 -2.07
N GLU A 56 -13.68 20.30 -2.61
CA GLU A 56 -15.03 20.91 -2.56
C GLU A 56 -15.53 21.07 -1.10
N PRO A 57 -15.61 20.02 -0.26
CA PRO A 57 -16.03 20.19 1.11
C PRO A 57 -15.06 21.03 1.97
N LEU A 58 -13.74 20.93 1.76
CA LEU A 58 -12.78 21.73 2.51
C LEU A 58 -12.96 23.22 2.25
N VAL A 59 -13.12 23.61 1.00
CA VAL A 59 -13.37 25.00 0.65
C VAL A 59 -14.65 25.53 1.31
N ILE A 60 -15.72 24.74 1.32
CA ILE A 60 -16.99 25.13 1.97
C ILE A 60 -16.79 25.33 3.47
N ILE A 61 -16.11 24.37 4.13
CA ILE A 61 -15.82 24.46 5.55
C ILE A 61 -14.99 25.71 5.89
N LEU A 62 -13.91 25.94 5.13
CA LEU A 62 -13.03 27.09 5.30
C LEU A 62 -13.77 28.41 5.09
N THR A 63 -14.63 28.49 4.08
CA THR A 63 -15.46 29.66 3.79
C THR A 63 -16.41 29.94 4.95
N LEU A 64 -17.12 28.92 5.44
CA LEU A 64 -18.03 29.04 6.57
C LEU A 64 -17.30 29.47 7.85
N ASN A 65 -16.13 28.87 8.08
CA ASN A 65 -15.31 29.20 9.26
C ASN A 65 -14.84 30.65 9.20
N THR A 66 -14.36 31.11 8.05
CA THR A 66 -13.92 32.50 7.86
C THR A 66 -15.08 33.48 8.04
N ILE A 67 -16.26 33.18 7.48
CA ILE A 67 -17.46 34.00 7.68
C ILE A 67 -17.83 34.05 9.17
N ALA A 68 -17.87 32.89 9.86
CA ALA A 68 -18.17 32.83 11.26
C ALA A 68 -17.22 33.70 12.11
N HIS A 69 -15.91 33.59 11.88
CA HIS A 69 -14.92 34.39 12.59
C HIS A 69 -15.06 35.88 12.31
N THR A 70 -15.13 36.25 11.01
CA THR A 70 -15.11 37.69 10.64
C THR A 70 -16.41 38.40 11.03
N VAL A 71 -17.55 37.83 10.60
CA VAL A 71 -18.85 38.44 10.91
C VAL A 71 -19.13 38.38 12.41
N GLY A 72 -18.81 37.25 13.04
CA GLY A 72 -18.98 37.06 14.47
C GLY A 72 -18.18 38.08 15.31
N ALA A 73 -16.88 38.27 14.99
CA ALA A 73 -16.03 39.24 15.69
C ALA A 73 -16.55 40.68 15.52
N ILE A 74 -16.99 41.03 14.27
CA ILE A 74 -17.57 42.35 14.00
C ILE A 74 -18.85 42.53 14.84
N MET A 75 -19.76 41.56 14.85
CA MET A 75 -21.02 41.65 15.59
C MET A 75 -20.78 41.79 17.12
N VAL A 76 -19.84 41.01 17.65
CA VAL A 76 -19.45 41.12 19.07
C VAL A 76 -18.86 42.51 19.37
N GLY A 77 -17.98 43.03 18.53
CA GLY A 77 -17.38 44.35 18.67
C GLY A 77 -18.44 45.47 18.64
N VAL A 78 -19.34 45.45 17.66
CA VAL A 78 -20.45 46.41 17.55
C VAL A 78 -21.37 46.32 18.80
N GLN A 79 -21.70 45.11 19.24
CA GLN A 79 -22.56 44.93 20.42
C GLN A 79 -21.85 45.35 21.72
N ALA A 80 -20.53 45.20 21.82
CA ALA A 80 -19.76 45.70 22.92
C ALA A 80 -19.86 47.24 23.01
N LYS A 81 -19.74 47.95 21.86
CA LYS A 81 -19.92 49.39 21.76
C LYS A 81 -21.31 49.84 22.23
N ILE A 82 -22.37 49.21 21.70
CA ILE A 82 -23.76 49.52 22.08
C ILE A 82 -23.98 49.28 23.58
N THR A 83 -23.42 48.21 24.12
CA THR A 83 -23.54 47.87 25.53
C THR A 83 -22.84 48.90 26.41
N TYR A 84 -21.64 49.35 26.02
CA TYR A 84 -20.92 50.40 26.73
C TYR A 84 -21.71 51.72 26.75
N ALA A 85 -22.23 52.15 25.60
CA ALA A 85 -23.06 53.35 25.51
C ALA A 85 -24.34 53.25 26.36
N SER A 86 -24.96 52.08 26.46
CA SER A 86 -26.17 51.86 27.25
C SER A 86 -25.96 51.86 28.77
N LEU A 87 -24.73 51.67 29.24
CA LEU A 87 -24.38 51.70 30.66
C LEU A 87 -24.29 53.12 31.22
N ASN A 88 -24.47 54.17 30.40
CA ASN A 88 -24.49 55.59 30.79
C ASN A 88 -23.30 55.98 31.66
N VAL A 89 -22.12 55.62 31.28
CA VAL A 89 -20.93 55.80 32.09
C VAL A 89 -20.41 57.23 31.90
N ASN A 90 -21.03 58.14 32.59
CA ASN A 90 -20.51 59.52 32.76
C ASN A 90 -19.27 59.57 33.69
N ASN A 91 -18.91 58.48 34.32
CA ASN A 91 -17.73 58.36 35.16
C ASN A 91 -16.66 57.54 34.41
N SER A 92 -15.50 58.15 34.17
CA SER A 92 -14.32 57.45 33.73
C SER A 92 -13.90 56.44 34.81
N TYR A 93 -14.20 55.13 34.55
CA TYR A 93 -13.70 54.06 35.41
C TYR A 93 -12.21 53.86 35.15
N THR A 94 -11.42 53.95 36.18
CA THR A 94 -10.00 53.55 36.13
C THR A 94 -9.87 52.15 36.71
N PHE A 95 -9.44 51.22 35.90
CA PHE A 95 -9.10 49.86 36.31
C PHE A 95 -7.59 49.69 36.16
N LEU A 96 -6.89 49.33 37.22
CA LEU A 96 -5.41 49.21 37.26
C LEU A 96 -4.67 50.48 36.74
N GLY A 97 -5.21 51.68 36.99
CA GLY A 97 -4.59 52.94 36.57
C GLY A 97 -4.82 53.34 35.12
N LEU A 98 -5.56 52.52 34.32
CA LEU A 98 -5.94 52.80 32.94
C LEU A 98 -7.37 53.35 32.89
N GLN A 99 -7.58 54.47 32.18
CA GLN A 99 -8.93 54.98 31.93
C GLN A 99 -9.62 54.05 30.92
N ILE A 100 -10.76 53.50 31.31
CA ILE A 100 -11.58 52.67 30.43
C ILE A 100 -12.35 53.59 29.47
N THR A 101 -11.78 53.79 28.30
CA THR A 101 -12.48 54.44 27.17
C THR A 101 -13.25 53.40 26.35
N GLU A 102 -14.13 53.85 25.47
CA GLU A 102 -14.86 53.01 24.54
C GLU A 102 -13.89 52.11 23.70
N ASP A 103 -12.81 52.70 23.22
CA ASP A 103 -11.81 52.01 22.39
C ASP A 103 -11.03 50.95 23.18
N THR A 104 -10.68 51.24 24.45
CA THR A 104 -9.99 50.28 25.33
C THR A 104 -10.88 49.06 25.63
N LEU A 105 -12.18 49.28 25.84
CA LEU A 105 -13.13 48.21 26.10
C LEU A 105 -13.31 47.34 24.85
N ILE A 106 -13.49 47.93 23.65
CA ILE A 106 -13.61 47.21 22.39
C ILE A 106 -12.34 46.37 22.13
N GLY A 107 -11.16 46.96 22.35
CA GLY A 107 -9.87 46.27 22.22
C GLY A 107 -9.77 45.08 23.17
N PHE A 108 -10.17 45.22 24.43
CA PHE A 108 -10.15 44.14 25.42
C PHE A 108 -11.13 43.01 25.06
N VAL A 109 -12.37 43.35 24.70
CA VAL A 109 -13.38 42.35 24.27
C VAL A 109 -12.91 41.63 23.02
N SER A 110 -12.34 42.32 22.03
CA SER A 110 -11.82 41.74 20.80
C SER A 110 -10.64 40.78 21.06
N THR A 111 -9.76 41.14 21.98
CA THR A 111 -8.64 40.30 22.40
C THR A 111 -9.12 39.01 23.05
N ILE A 112 -10.05 39.13 24.01
CA ILE A 112 -10.68 37.94 24.65
C ILE A 112 -11.37 37.08 23.63
N MET A 113 -12.16 37.67 22.73
CA MET A 113 -12.84 36.90 21.67
C MET A 113 -11.86 36.18 20.75
N THR A 114 -10.76 36.83 20.38
CA THR A 114 -9.71 36.19 19.54
C THR A 114 -9.11 34.98 20.27
N ILE A 115 -8.81 35.09 21.56
CA ILE A 115 -8.28 33.99 22.36
C ILE A 115 -9.32 32.86 22.49
N LEU A 116 -10.58 33.19 22.73
CA LEU A 116 -11.66 32.21 22.85
C LEU A 116 -11.90 31.48 21.51
N ILE A 117 -11.91 32.22 20.42
CA ILE A 117 -12.02 31.63 19.07
C ILE A 117 -10.84 30.68 18.83
N LEU A 118 -9.61 31.10 19.05
CA LEU A 118 -8.42 30.29 18.85
C LEU A 118 -8.46 29.00 19.66
N LEU A 119 -8.75 29.11 20.98
CA LEU A 119 -8.71 27.95 21.87
C LEU A 119 -9.94 27.05 21.70
N LEU A 120 -11.14 27.63 21.86
CA LEU A 120 -12.39 26.87 21.95
C LEU A 120 -12.94 26.46 20.59
N SER A 121 -12.70 27.26 19.54
CA SER A 121 -13.31 26.96 18.23
C SER A 121 -12.31 26.47 17.17
N GLU A 122 -11.01 26.51 17.44
CA GLU A 122 -10.01 26.03 16.50
C GLU A 122 -9.13 24.91 17.07
N ILE A 123 -8.34 25.15 18.12
CA ILE A 123 -7.36 24.17 18.63
C ILE A 123 -8.06 22.95 19.23
N ILE A 124 -8.99 23.17 20.17
CA ILE A 124 -9.67 22.08 20.87
C ILE A 124 -10.50 21.22 19.89
N PRO A 125 -11.39 21.78 19.03
CA PRO A 125 -12.21 20.97 18.15
C PRO A 125 -11.41 20.26 17.06
N LYS A 126 -10.34 20.85 16.53
CA LYS A 126 -9.43 20.17 15.59
C LYS A 126 -8.75 18.97 16.25
N THR A 127 -8.32 19.12 17.50
CA THR A 127 -7.71 18.01 18.25
C THR A 127 -8.71 16.89 18.52
N ILE A 128 -9.95 17.24 18.93
CA ILE A 128 -11.04 16.28 19.13
C ILE A 128 -11.41 15.59 17.84
N GLY A 129 -11.58 16.35 16.76
CA GLY A 129 -11.91 15.83 15.43
C GLY A 129 -10.86 14.86 14.88
N ALA A 130 -9.58 15.20 15.04
CA ALA A 130 -8.48 14.35 14.63
C ALA A 130 -8.33 13.09 15.50
N ARG A 131 -8.63 13.16 16.79
CA ARG A 131 -8.52 12.02 17.72
C ARG A 131 -9.69 11.04 17.59
N TYR A 132 -10.91 11.56 17.44
CA TYR A 132 -12.15 10.76 17.44
C TYR A 132 -12.82 10.75 16.07
N TRP A 133 -12.04 10.87 14.99
CA TRP A 133 -12.55 10.94 13.62
C TRP A 133 -13.42 9.74 13.24
N ASP A 134 -13.12 8.54 13.74
CA ASP A 134 -13.84 7.30 13.47
C ASP A 134 -15.30 7.36 14.00
N LYS A 135 -15.49 7.88 15.21
CA LYS A 135 -16.81 8.05 15.84
C LYS A 135 -17.60 9.21 15.23
N LEU A 136 -16.87 10.26 14.85
CA LEU A 136 -17.48 11.49 14.31
C LEU A 136 -17.75 11.40 12.80
N ALA A 137 -17.15 10.45 12.08
CA ALA A 137 -17.26 10.32 10.62
C ALA A 137 -18.70 10.28 10.12
N LYS A 138 -19.61 9.55 10.79
CA LYS A 138 -21.02 9.47 10.40
C LYS A 138 -21.72 10.82 10.47
N ILE A 139 -21.62 11.51 11.62
CA ILE A 139 -22.26 12.80 11.86
C ILE A 139 -21.69 13.85 10.91
N SER A 140 -20.36 13.93 10.79
CA SER A 140 -19.68 14.85 9.88
C SER A 140 -20.11 14.65 8.43
N THR A 141 -20.23 13.39 7.98
CA THR A 141 -20.71 13.08 6.62
C THR A 141 -22.13 13.60 6.37
N ILE A 142 -23.04 13.38 7.33
CA ILE A 142 -24.44 13.83 7.20
C ILE A 142 -24.51 15.34 7.11
N ILE A 143 -23.80 16.05 8.02
CA ILE A 143 -23.76 17.52 8.04
C ILE A 143 -23.19 18.07 6.73
N LEU A 144 -22.05 17.55 6.25
CA LEU A 144 -21.43 18.02 5.03
C LEU A 144 -22.32 17.79 3.81
N MET A 145 -22.94 16.61 3.71
CA MET A 145 -23.87 16.29 2.61
C MET A 145 -25.11 17.20 2.61
N SER A 146 -25.50 17.73 3.75
CA SER A 146 -26.62 18.70 3.85
C SER A 146 -26.19 20.12 3.47
N ILE A 147 -24.96 20.51 3.77
CA ILE A 147 -24.45 21.87 3.53
C ILE A 147 -23.98 22.07 2.08
N ILE A 148 -23.34 21.09 1.49
CA ILE A 148 -22.73 21.18 0.15
C ILE A 148 -23.74 21.62 -0.93
N PRO A 149 -24.97 21.09 -1.01
CA PRO A 149 -25.93 21.53 -2.02
C PRO A 149 -26.20 23.03 -1.99
N PHE A 150 -26.36 23.59 -0.78
CA PHE A 150 -26.58 25.04 -0.61
C PHE A 150 -25.46 25.87 -1.23
N PHE A 151 -24.19 25.50 -0.96
CA PHE A 151 -23.04 26.22 -1.50
C PHE A 151 -22.85 25.98 -3.00
N ARG A 152 -23.28 24.83 -3.52
CA ARG A 152 -23.24 24.54 -4.96
C ARG A 152 -24.15 25.46 -5.77
N TYR A 153 -25.31 25.79 -5.21
CA TYR A 153 -26.29 26.72 -5.83
C TYR A 153 -25.90 28.20 -5.66
N SER A 154 -25.08 28.57 -4.66
CA SER A 154 -24.68 29.96 -4.41
C SER A 154 -23.66 30.52 -5.41
N GLY A 155 -23.13 29.71 -6.32
CA GLY A 155 -22.10 30.11 -7.27
C GLY A 155 -20.68 30.26 -6.71
N ILE A 156 -20.50 30.22 -5.39
CA ILE A 156 -19.18 30.34 -4.72
C ILE A 156 -18.22 29.27 -5.21
N LEU A 157 -18.69 28.03 -5.35
CA LEU A 157 -17.88 26.93 -5.87
C LEU A 157 -17.42 27.12 -7.32
N TRP A 158 -18.18 27.85 -8.13
CA TRP A 158 -17.79 28.16 -9.50
C TRP A 158 -16.59 29.12 -9.54
N ILE A 159 -16.62 30.16 -8.71
CA ILE A 159 -15.51 31.12 -8.56
C ILE A 159 -14.25 30.38 -8.09
N LEU A 160 -14.38 29.51 -7.09
CA LEU A 160 -13.26 28.74 -6.54
C LEU A 160 -12.67 27.75 -7.54
N LYS A 161 -13.51 27.03 -8.29
CA LYS A 161 -13.04 26.15 -9.38
C LYS A 161 -12.30 26.91 -10.47
N PHE A 162 -12.70 28.14 -10.75
CA PHE A 162 -11.96 28.98 -11.69
C PHE A 162 -10.53 29.24 -11.21
N PHE A 163 -10.34 29.61 -9.92
CA PHE A 163 -9.01 29.85 -9.37
C PHE A 163 -8.18 28.57 -9.19
N THR A 164 -8.78 27.46 -8.76
CA THR A 164 -8.07 26.18 -8.62
C THR A 164 -7.63 25.61 -9.97
N ASN A 165 -8.40 25.80 -11.04
CA ASN A 165 -8.01 25.41 -12.39
C ASN A 165 -6.82 26.23 -12.91
N ILE A 166 -6.74 27.52 -12.57
CA ILE A 166 -5.59 28.37 -12.90
C ILE A 166 -4.34 27.93 -12.11
N ALA A 167 -4.49 27.54 -10.87
CA ALA A 167 -3.39 27.07 -10.01
C ALA A 167 -2.88 25.65 -10.36
N GLY A 168 -3.49 24.98 -11.37
CA GLY A 168 -3.14 23.63 -11.77
C GLY A 168 -3.65 22.58 -10.80
N SER A 169 -4.89 22.16 -11.00
CA SER A 169 -5.48 21.01 -10.29
C SER A 169 -4.70 19.75 -10.68
N SER A 170 -3.68 19.40 -9.93
CA SER A 170 -3.07 18.10 -10.06
C SER A 170 -4.07 17.09 -9.47
N ASN A 171 -4.76 16.40 -10.36
CA ASN A 171 -5.52 15.20 -10.04
C ASN A 171 -4.50 14.11 -9.60
N ARG A 172 -3.90 14.32 -8.44
CA ARG A 172 -3.03 13.32 -7.80
C ARG A 172 -3.94 12.18 -7.31
N LYS A 173 -4.38 11.35 -8.25
CA LYS A 173 -4.62 9.97 -7.90
C LYS A 173 -3.28 9.50 -7.35
N SER A 174 -3.20 9.31 -6.06
CA SER A 174 -2.08 8.61 -5.42
C SER A 174 -2.05 7.21 -6.06
N ILE A 175 -1.27 7.10 -7.13
CA ILE A 175 -0.99 5.79 -7.73
C ILE A 175 0.00 5.16 -6.78
N LEU A 176 -0.49 4.28 -5.91
CA LEU A 176 0.36 3.43 -5.09
C LEU A 176 1.37 2.74 -6.02
N LYS A 177 2.62 3.08 -5.84
CA LYS A 177 3.73 2.39 -6.49
C LYS A 177 3.98 1.07 -5.76
N ARG A 178 4.67 0.16 -6.42
CA ARG A 178 5.02 -1.14 -5.81
C ARG A 178 5.95 -0.97 -4.60
N GLU A 179 6.85 -0.01 -4.67
CA GLU A 179 7.75 0.37 -3.59
C GLU A 179 6.98 0.78 -2.33
N ASP A 180 5.84 1.48 -2.51
CA ASP A 180 4.97 1.88 -1.39
C ASP A 180 4.40 0.66 -0.65
N ILE A 181 4.17 -0.48 -1.35
CA ILE A 181 3.69 -1.72 -0.72
C ILE A 181 4.76 -2.29 0.21
N SER A 182 6.03 -2.27 -0.21
CA SER A 182 7.15 -2.73 0.63
C SER A 182 7.28 -1.87 1.89
N THR A 183 7.20 -0.54 1.74
CA THR A 183 7.25 0.39 2.87
C THR A 183 6.03 0.22 3.81
N LEU A 184 4.84 -0.02 3.27
CA LEU A 184 3.66 -0.31 4.08
C LEU A 184 3.81 -1.61 4.88
N ALA A 185 4.47 -2.63 4.31
CA ALA A 185 4.76 -3.87 5.04
C ALA A 185 5.74 -3.63 6.19
N GLU A 186 6.78 -2.80 5.98
CA GLU A 186 7.73 -2.41 7.04
C GLU A 186 7.04 -1.64 8.18
N ILE A 187 6.20 -0.68 7.84
CA ILE A 187 5.42 0.07 8.85
C ILE A 187 4.50 -0.85 9.65
N ALA A 188 3.85 -1.81 8.97
CA ALA A 188 2.97 -2.78 9.64
C ALA A 188 3.74 -3.72 10.58
N GLU A 189 4.98 -4.08 10.22
CA GLU A 189 5.90 -4.85 11.06
C GLU A 189 6.33 -4.04 12.29
N GLU A 190 6.80 -2.80 12.11
CA GLU A 190 7.20 -1.90 13.20
C GLU A 190 6.06 -1.66 14.20
N GLN A 191 4.82 -1.61 13.71
CA GLN A 191 3.61 -1.45 14.54
C GLN A 191 3.15 -2.77 15.18
N GLY A 192 3.81 -3.90 14.91
CA GLY A 192 3.46 -5.22 15.44
C GLY A 192 2.16 -5.82 14.86
N VAL A 193 1.67 -5.28 13.74
CA VAL A 193 0.45 -5.78 13.05
C VAL A 193 0.72 -7.09 12.30
N ILE A 194 1.93 -7.22 11.76
CA ILE A 194 2.42 -8.43 11.09
C ILE A 194 3.80 -8.80 11.64
N LYS A 195 4.20 -10.07 11.47
CA LYS A 195 5.52 -10.54 11.87
C LYS A 195 6.58 -10.18 10.81
N GLU A 196 7.85 -10.13 11.21
CA GLU A 196 9.00 -9.92 10.31
C GLU A 196 8.97 -10.84 9.08
N LYS A 197 8.71 -12.15 9.28
CA LYS A 197 8.59 -13.12 8.17
C LYS A 197 7.50 -12.77 7.17
N ASP A 198 6.37 -12.27 7.63
CA ASP A 198 5.24 -11.89 6.76
C ASP A 198 5.59 -10.64 5.94
N SER A 199 6.30 -9.69 6.57
CA SER A 199 6.84 -8.50 5.92
C SER A 199 7.83 -8.87 4.82
N ASP A 200 8.76 -9.78 5.10
CA ASP A 200 9.74 -10.26 4.14
C ASP A 200 9.09 -10.97 2.95
N PHE A 201 8.06 -11.79 3.18
CA PHE A 201 7.31 -12.41 2.09
C PHE A 201 6.66 -11.37 1.18
N ILE A 202 6.04 -10.32 1.74
CA ILE A 202 5.45 -9.23 0.95
C ILE A 202 6.52 -8.52 0.12
N LYS A 203 7.67 -8.19 0.71
CA LYS A 203 8.80 -7.57 0.03
C LYS A 203 9.33 -8.44 -1.11
N ASN A 204 9.47 -9.75 -0.87
CA ASN A 204 9.94 -10.70 -1.87
C ASN A 204 8.97 -10.85 -3.04
N ILE A 205 7.64 -10.90 -2.78
CA ILE A 205 6.60 -10.92 -3.83
C ILE A 205 6.73 -9.67 -4.73
N VAL A 206 6.95 -8.50 -4.13
CA VAL A 206 7.11 -7.24 -4.88
C VAL A 206 8.38 -7.27 -5.74
N LYS A 207 9.50 -7.75 -5.19
CA LYS A 207 10.80 -7.86 -5.89
C LYS A 207 10.78 -8.90 -7.01
N LEU A 208 10.14 -10.06 -6.78
CA LEU A 208 10.09 -11.20 -7.70
C LEU A 208 9.63 -10.84 -9.11
N GLN A 209 8.78 -9.83 -9.24
CA GLN A 209 8.30 -9.33 -10.53
C GLN A 209 9.41 -8.83 -11.47
N ASN A 210 10.57 -8.45 -10.93
CA ASN A 210 11.68 -7.88 -11.70
C ASN A 210 12.89 -8.82 -11.78
N VAL A 211 12.92 -9.90 -10.99
CA VAL A 211 14.02 -10.87 -10.97
C VAL A 211 14.03 -11.68 -12.27
N LYS A 212 15.20 -11.80 -12.87
CA LYS A 212 15.42 -12.57 -14.11
C LYS A 212 15.81 -13.99 -13.79
N LEU A 213 15.48 -14.92 -14.68
CA LEU A 213 15.77 -16.35 -14.48
C LEU A 213 17.27 -16.64 -14.33
N ARG A 214 18.15 -15.85 -14.95
CA ARG A 214 19.60 -15.96 -14.77
C ARG A 214 20.08 -15.78 -13.33
N GLU A 215 19.29 -15.11 -12.49
CA GLU A 215 19.64 -14.80 -11.11
C GLU A 215 19.32 -15.97 -10.16
N ILE A 216 18.34 -16.81 -10.55
CA ILE A 216 17.85 -17.92 -9.72
C ILE A 216 18.16 -19.31 -10.32
N MET A 217 18.59 -19.40 -11.57
CA MET A 217 18.82 -20.69 -12.24
C MET A 217 19.98 -21.47 -11.60
N THR A 218 19.83 -22.77 -11.48
CA THR A 218 20.92 -23.70 -11.24
C THR A 218 21.79 -23.76 -12.49
N PRO A 219 23.10 -23.37 -12.43
CA PRO A 219 23.95 -23.29 -13.61
C PRO A 219 24.20 -24.65 -14.27
N PHE A 220 24.36 -24.65 -15.59
CA PHE A 220 24.57 -25.88 -16.38
C PHE A 220 25.73 -26.75 -15.88
N SER A 221 26.81 -26.13 -15.36
CA SER A 221 28.01 -26.83 -14.88
C SER A 221 27.80 -27.80 -13.70
N VAL A 222 26.66 -27.68 -13.01
CA VAL A 222 26.30 -28.53 -11.86
C VAL A 222 25.09 -29.41 -12.13
N ILE A 223 24.47 -29.30 -13.31
CA ILE A 223 23.34 -30.15 -13.71
C ILE A 223 23.80 -31.59 -13.91
N LYS A 224 23.13 -32.52 -13.25
CA LYS A 224 23.29 -33.93 -13.55
C LYS A 224 22.27 -34.34 -14.62
N SER A 225 22.79 -34.84 -15.74
CA SER A 225 21.99 -35.33 -16.88
C SER A 225 22.40 -36.74 -17.22
N ALA A 226 21.53 -37.46 -17.96
CA ALA A 226 21.76 -38.85 -18.40
C ALA A 226 21.69 -39.00 -19.92
N ASP A 227 22.42 -39.96 -20.47
CA ASP A 227 22.28 -40.33 -21.91
C ASP A 227 20.91 -40.99 -22.13
N MET A 228 20.14 -40.44 -23.07
CA MET A 228 18.82 -40.97 -23.44
C MET A 228 18.86 -42.41 -23.98
N ASN A 229 20.04 -42.90 -24.46
CA ASN A 229 20.22 -44.22 -25.00
C ASN A 229 20.60 -45.26 -23.94
N SER A 230 20.97 -44.86 -22.72
CA SER A 230 21.22 -45.79 -21.61
C SER A 230 19.97 -46.58 -21.26
N SER A 231 20.18 -47.84 -20.84
CA SER A 231 19.06 -48.61 -20.31
C SER A 231 18.66 -48.10 -18.90
N ILE A 232 17.40 -48.31 -18.53
CA ILE A 232 16.87 -47.93 -17.23
C ILE A 232 17.62 -48.63 -16.10
N GLU A 233 17.95 -49.92 -16.29
CA GLU A 233 18.68 -50.74 -15.33
C GLU A 233 20.12 -50.24 -15.13
N GLU A 234 20.84 -50.00 -16.21
CA GLU A 234 22.20 -49.45 -16.22
C GLU A 234 22.25 -48.08 -15.53
N PHE A 235 21.34 -47.20 -15.90
CA PHE A 235 21.26 -45.86 -15.29
C PHE A 235 21.02 -45.94 -13.78
N TYR A 236 20.06 -46.78 -13.36
CA TYR A 236 19.73 -46.92 -11.93
C TYR A 236 20.89 -47.56 -11.14
N SER A 237 21.54 -48.60 -11.68
CA SER A 237 22.69 -49.23 -11.03
C SER A 237 23.82 -48.27 -10.74
N ASN A 238 24.08 -47.33 -11.69
CA ASN A 238 25.12 -46.33 -11.57
C ASN A 238 24.72 -45.13 -10.70
N ASN A 239 23.43 -44.96 -10.40
CA ASN A 239 22.88 -43.77 -9.74
C ASN A 239 21.86 -44.10 -8.64
N GLN A 240 22.09 -45.12 -7.81
CA GLN A 240 21.13 -45.59 -6.79
C GLN A 240 20.77 -44.53 -5.75
N LYS A 241 21.69 -43.60 -5.44
CA LYS A 241 21.50 -42.50 -4.47
C LYS A 241 21.24 -41.15 -5.14
N LEU A 242 20.59 -41.13 -6.30
CA LEU A 242 20.29 -39.87 -6.98
C LEU A 242 19.23 -39.06 -6.19
N PRO A 243 19.55 -37.88 -5.71
CA PRO A 243 18.60 -37.08 -4.93
C PRO A 243 17.50 -36.42 -5.78
N PHE A 244 17.71 -36.30 -7.10
CA PHE A 244 16.83 -35.56 -7.97
C PHE A 244 15.62 -36.36 -8.47
N SER A 245 14.43 -35.79 -8.34
CA SER A 245 13.16 -36.39 -8.84
C SER A 245 13.01 -36.29 -10.36
N ARG A 246 13.65 -35.31 -11.01
CA ARG A 246 13.59 -35.04 -12.45
C ARG A 246 14.99 -34.99 -13.02
N ILE A 247 15.28 -35.85 -13.95
CA ILE A 247 16.59 -36.05 -14.54
C ILE A 247 16.55 -35.61 -16.00
N PRO A 248 17.21 -34.49 -16.37
CA PRO A 248 17.39 -34.11 -17.77
C PRO A 248 18.13 -35.20 -18.55
N ILE A 249 17.68 -35.46 -19.76
CA ILE A 249 18.33 -36.44 -20.63
C ILE A 249 18.81 -35.79 -21.93
N TYR A 250 20.02 -36.15 -22.36
CA TYR A 250 20.66 -35.59 -23.52
C TYR A 250 20.78 -36.61 -24.68
N SER A 251 20.84 -36.06 -25.89
CA SER A 251 21.17 -36.84 -27.10
C SER A 251 22.55 -36.42 -27.60
N LYS A 252 23.43 -37.39 -27.87
CA LYS A 252 24.81 -37.19 -28.38
C LYS A 252 25.78 -36.52 -27.39
N ASN A 253 25.51 -35.32 -26.93
CA ASN A 253 26.32 -34.60 -25.93
C ASN A 253 25.44 -33.94 -24.91
N GLN A 254 26.03 -33.57 -23.76
CA GLN A 254 25.32 -32.96 -22.60
C GLN A 254 24.68 -31.62 -22.93
N GLU A 255 25.10 -30.94 -23.99
CA GLU A 255 24.53 -29.65 -24.40
C GLU A 255 23.20 -29.80 -25.15
N ASN A 256 22.83 -31.03 -25.57
CA ASN A 256 21.60 -31.32 -26.31
C ASN A 256 20.54 -31.96 -25.42
N ILE A 257 20.01 -31.19 -24.49
CA ILE A 257 18.90 -31.59 -23.62
C ILE A 257 17.60 -31.01 -24.16
N ASP A 258 16.65 -31.90 -24.48
CA ASP A 258 15.29 -31.53 -24.92
C ASP A 258 14.21 -32.20 -24.08
N ASN A 259 14.59 -33.15 -23.25
CA ASN A 259 13.68 -33.98 -22.49
C ASN A 259 14.21 -34.26 -21.10
N TYR A 260 13.33 -34.73 -20.22
CA TYR A 260 13.68 -35.26 -18.91
C TYR A 260 12.94 -36.56 -18.62
N VAL A 261 13.35 -37.30 -17.61
CA VAL A 261 12.67 -38.46 -17.07
C VAL A 261 12.37 -38.29 -15.58
N LEU A 262 11.31 -38.93 -15.10
CA LEU A 262 10.97 -38.95 -13.68
C LEU A 262 11.64 -40.15 -13.00
N LYS A 263 12.23 -39.96 -11.82
CA LYS A 263 12.78 -41.01 -10.99
C LYS A 263 11.74 -42.08 -10.65
N ASP A 264 10.52 -41.66 -10.32
CA ASP A 264 9.42 -42.57 -10.01
C ASP A 264 9.07 -43.48 -11.21
N THR A 265 9.07 -42.90 -12.44
CA THR A 265 8.84 -43.71 -13.64
C THR A 265 9.96 -44.73 -13.90
N ILE A 266 11.22 -44.37 -13.59
CA ILE A 266 12.37 -45.27 -13.63
C ILE A 266 12.13 -46.47 -12.69
N LEU A 267 11.80 -46.18 -11.42
CA LEU A 267 11.55 -47.19 -10.40
C LEU A 267 10.35 -48.06 -10.76
N GLU A 268 9.26 -47.49 -11.26
CA GLU A 268 8.09 -48.23 -11.74
C GLU A 268 8.45 -49.24 -12.84
N LYS A 269 9.28 -48.84 -13.81
CA LYS A 269 9.69 -49.73 -14.90
C LYS A 269 10.64 -50.82 -14.43
N LEU A 270 11.46 -50.58 -13.41
CA LEU A 270 12.29 -51.61 -12.79
C LEU A 270 11.43 -52.66 -12.07
N ILE A 271 10.46 -52.24 -11.28
CA ILE A 271 9.50 -53.13 -10.60
C ILE A 271 8.74 -54.00 -11.63
N GLN A 272 8.35 -53.41 -12.77
CA GLN A 272 7.70 -54.12 -13.88
C GLN A 272 8.64 -55.03 -14.66
N LYS A 273 9.90 -55.22 -14.23
CA LYS A 273 10.95 -55.99 -14.95
C LYS A 273 11.21 -55.50 -16.39
N LYS A 274 11.01 -54.21 -16.64
CA LYS A 274 11.23 -53.56 -17.94
C LYS A 274 12.54 -52.73 -17.95
N GLY A 275 13.52 -53.07 -17.15
CA GLY A 275 14.81 -52.36 -17.01
C GLY A 275 15.65 -52.28 -18.30
N LYS A 276 15.45 -53.22 -19.25
CA LYS A 276 16.13 -53.18 -20.56
C LYS A 276 15.63 -52.07 -21.51
N LYS A 277 14.50 -51.42 -21.21
CA LYS A 277 14.04 -50.26 -21.98
C LYS A 277 15.02 -49.08 -21.80
N LYS A 278 15.08 -48.21 -22.81
CA LYS A 278 15.96 -47.03 -22.81
C LYS A 278 15.26 -45.86 -22.12
N LEU A 279 16.02 -44.91 -21.57
CA LEU A 279 15.49 -43.68 -20.96
C LEU A 279 14.65 -42.87 -21.93
N ARG A 280 14.98 -42.90 -23.25
CA ARG A 280 14.19 -42.24 -24.30
C ARG A 280 12.75 -42.78 -24.42
N ASP A 281 12.48 -44.01 -23.98
CA ASP A 281 11.15 -44.64 -24.06
C ASP A 281 10.18 -44.10 -22.99
N ILE A 282 10.70 -43.44 -21.96
CA ILE A 282 9.95 -42.87 -20.84
C ILE A 282 10.17 -41.33 -20.71
N LYS A 283 10.67 -40.71 -21.77
CA LYS A 283 10.97 -39.28 -21.80
C LYS A 283 9.73 -38.39 -21.77
N ARG A 284 9.88 -37.22 -21.18
CA ARG A 284 8.92 -36.09 -21.18
C ARG A 284 9.59 -34.87 -21.78
N PRO A 285 8.88 -34.05 -22.56
CA PRO A 285 9.47 -32.80 -23.09
C PRO A 285 9.74 -31.80 -21.99
N ILE A 286 10.87 -31.06 -22.05
CA ILE A 286 11.21 -30.01 -21.12
C ILE A 286 10.91 -28.64 -21.72
N ILE A 287 10.43 -27.71 -20.90
CA ILE A 287 10.14 -26.35 -21.32
C ILE A 287 11.45 -25.60 -21.49
N LYS A 288 11.64 -24.90 -22.62
CA LYS A 288 12.73 -23.97 -22.84
C LYS A 288 12.26 -22.52 -22.66
N ILE A 289 13.09 -21.70 -22.02
CA ILE A 289 12.81 -20.28 -21.76
C ILE A 289 14.10 -19.47 -21.76
N SER A 290 14.02 -18.22 -22.22
CA SER A 290 15.19 -17.31 -22.23
C SER A 290 15.64 -16.95 -20.82
N TYR A 291 16.96 -16.89 -20.60
CA TYR A 291 17.58 -16.50 -19.33
C TYR A 291 17.31 -15.04 -18.93
N GLU A 292 16.93 -14.18 -19.88
CA GLU A 292 16.50 -12.81 -19.65
C GLU A 292 15.01 -12.70 -19.24
N SER A 293 14.25 -13.80 -19.32
CA SER A 293 12.85 -13.82 -18.91
C SER A 293 12.72 -13.60 -17.41
N LYS A 294 11.62 -12.96 -17.02
CA LYS A 294 11.29 -12.73 -15.60
C LYS A 294 10.60 -13.95 -14.99
N ILE A 295 10.79 -14.15 -13.70
CA ILE A 295 10.22 -15.28 -12.93
C ILE A 295 8.71 -15.46 -13.16
N PRO A 296 7.84 -14.42 -13.09
CA PRO A 296 6.39 -14.62 -13.24
C PRO A 296 6.00 -15.27 -14.57
N ILE A 297 6.75 -14.99 -15.65
CA ILE A 297 6.49 -15.56 -16.99
C ILE A 297 6.72 -17.08 -16.97
N LEU A 298 7.80 -17.51 -16.32
CA LEU A 298 8.09 -18.93 -16.18
C LEU A 298 7.08 -19.61 -15.25
N PHE A 299 6.78 -18.99 -14.11
CA PHE A 299 5.84 -19.52 -13.13
C PHE A 299 4.49 -19.83 -13.74
N ASP A 300 3.90 -18.86 -14.47
CA ASP A 300 2.65 -19.04 -15.19
C ASP A 300 2.73 -20.17 -16.23
N LYS A 301 3.87 -20.28 -16.92
CA LYS A 301 4.08 -21.31 -17.95
C LYS A 301 4.19 -22.71 -17.35
N LEU A 302 4.88 -22.85 -16.21
CA LEU A 302 4.99 -24.11 -15.46
C LEU A 302 3.63 -24.57 -14.96
N LEU A 303 2.86 -23.68 -14.33
CA LEU A 303 1.52 -23.98 -13.80
C LEU A 303 0.55 -24.40 -14.92
N LYS A 304 0.49 -23.64 -16.04
CA LYS A 304 -0.39 -23.94 -17.16
C LYS A 304 -0.09 -25.29 -17.80
N LYS A 305 1.19 -25.66 -17.88
CA LYS A 305 1.63 -26.93 -18.49
C LYS A 305 1.72 -28.08 -17.48
N ARG A 306 1.50 -27.81 -16.18
CA ARG A 306 1.67 -28.77 -15.07
C ARG A 306 3.07 -29.39 -15.05
N GLU A 307 4.08 -28.57 -15.34
CA GLU A 307 5.48 -28.94 -15.34
C GLU A 307 6.20 -28.26 -14.16
N HIS A 308 7.28 -28.86 -13.67
CA HIS A 308 8.02 -28.37 -12.49
C HIS A 308 9.48 -28.03 -12.81
N ILE A 309 9.91 -28.23 -14.05
CA ILE A 309 11.28 -28.00 -14.48
C ILE A 309 11.32 -27.32 -15.84
N SER A 310 12.27 -26.43 -16.03
CA SER A 310 12.52 -25.76 -17.31
C SER A 310 14.02 -25.65 -17.59
N LEU A 311 14.40 -25.68 -18.88
CA LEU A 311 15.73 -25.31 -19.34
C LEU A 311 15.78 -23.81 -19.61
N VAL A 312 16.83 -23.20 -19.12
CA VAL A 312 17.13 -21.79 -19.35
C VAL A 312 18.17 -21.71 -20.45
N ILE A 313 17.83 -21.00 -21.53
CA ILE A 313 18.65 -20.88 -22.72
C ILE A 313 19.02 -19.42 -22.99
N ASP A 314 20.16 -19.20 -23.63
CA ASP A 314 20.55 -17.87 -24.10
C ASP A 314 19.93 -17.54 -25.47
N GLU A 315 20.35 -16.40 -26.02
CA GLU A 315 19.89 -15.89 -27.33
C GLU A 315 20.30 -16.79 -28.50
N PHE A 316 21.36 -17.59 -28.32
CA PHE A 316 21.87 -18.52 -29.33
C PHE A 316 21.29 -19.94 -29.18
N GLY A 317 20.43 -20.14 -28.17
CA GLY A 317 19.84 -21.44 -27.85
C GLY A 317 20.72 -22.37 -27.02
N ALA A 318 21.89 -21.90 -26.55
CA ALA A 318 22.76 -22.68 -25.67
C ALA A 318 22.16 -22.76 -24.25
N ILE A 319 22.25 -23.94 -23.62
CA ILE A 319 21.73 -24.19 -22.28
C ILE A 319 22.61 -23.49 -21.26
N ARG A 320 22.04 -22.60 -20.46
CA ARG A 320 22.70 -21.89 -19.38
C ARG A 320 22.45 -22.49 -18.01
N GLY A 321 21.31 -23.14 -17.84
CA GLY A 321 20.92 -23.75 -16.59
C GLY A 321 19.54 -24.37 -16.61
N ILE A 322 19.04 -24.70 -15.43
CA ILE A 322 17.65 -25.12 -15.19
C ILE A 322 17.04 -24.22 -14.13
N VAL A 323 15.72 -24.08 -14.19
CA VAL A 323 14.91 -23.51 -13.09
C VAL A 323 13.76 -24.45 -12.83
N THR A 324 13.56 -24.75 -11.56
CA THR A 324 12.46 -25.56 -11.06
C THR A 324 11.38 -24.69 -10.40
N LEU A 325 10.24 -25.26 -10.08
CA LEU A 325 9.21 -24.58 -9.28
C LEU A 325 9.71 -24.31 -7.87
N GLU A 326 10.60 -25.15 -7.35
CA GLU A 326 11.24 -25.03 -6.05
C GLU A 326 12.10 -23.76 -5.98
N ASP A 327 12.98 -23.49 -6.97
CA ASP A 327 13.79 -22.26 -7.04
C ASP A 327 12.93 -20.97 -7.01
N ILE A 328 11.75 -21.01 -7.66
CA ILE A 328 10.80 -19.89 -7.66
C ILE A 328 10.20 -19.68 -6.27
N ILE A 329 9.82 -20.77 -5.60
CA ILE A 329 9.25 -20.72 -4.25
C ILE A 329 10.30 -20.27 -3.23
N GLU A 330 11.53 -20.76 -3.32
CA GLU A 330 12.66 -20.32 -2.49
C GLU A 330 12.91 -18.80 -2.62
N THR A 331 12.91 -18.30 -3.86
CA THR A 331 13.04 -16.86 -4.12
C THR A 331 11.90 -16.07 -3.51
N LEU A 332 10.68 -16.58 -3.56
CA LEU A 332 9.49 -15.95 -2.98
C LEU A 332 9.54 -15.95 -1.46
N LEU A 333 9.95 -17.06 -0.85
CA LEU A 333 10.06 -17.20 0.59
C LEU A 333 11.31 -16.51 1.17
N GLY A 334 12.34 -16.30 0.33
CA GLY A 334 13.66 -15.82 0.78
C GLY A 334 14.42 -16.85 1.62
N LEU A 335 14.12 -18.13 1.42
CA LEU A 335 14.67 -19.26 2.18
C LEU A 335 15.05 -20.38 1.21
N GLU A 336 16.14 -21.07 1.46
CA GLU A 336 16.49 -22.31 0.77
C GLU A 336 15.64 -23.47 1.34
N ILE A 337 15.00 -24.22 0.45
CA ILE A 337 14.25 -25.43 0.80
C ILE A 337 15.22 -26.62 0.70
N VAL A 338 15.61 -27.16 1.82
CA VAL A 338 16.56 -28.28 1.91
C VAL A 338 15.79 -29.57 2.14
N ASP A 339 15.95 -30.56 1.24
CA ASP A 339 15.40 -31.92 1.41
C ASP A 339 16.34 -32.75 2.30
N GLU A 340 15.79 -33.77 2.97
CA GLU A 340 16.51 -34.68 3.89
C GLU A 340 17.67 -35.41 3.19
N THR A 341 17.67 -35.47 1.87
CA THR A 341 18.69 -36.15 1.06
C THR A 341 19.72 -35.20 0.45
N ASP A 342 19.56 -33.88 0.63
CA ASP A 342 20.45 -32.89 0.03
C ASP A 342 21.80 -32.84 0.71
N THR A 343 22.86 -33.03 -0.04
CA THR A 343 24.25 -32.91 0.42
C THR A 343 24.80 -31.50 0.24
N VAL A 344 24.14 -30.66 -0.55
CA VAL A 344 24.51 -29.26 -0.88
C VAL A 344 23.26 -28.42 -0.72
N VAL A 345 23.33 -27.46 0.19
CA VAL A 345 22.20 -26.57 0.53
C VAL A 345 21.88 -25.61 -0.61
N ASP A 346 22.88 -25.07 -1.29
CA ASP A 346 22.73 -24.10 -2.39
C ASP A 346 23.61 -24.50 -3.58
N LEU A 347 23.01 -25.01 -4.64
CA LEU A 347 23.69 -25.41 -5.88
C LEU A 347 24.27 -24.22 -6.66
N GLN A 348 23.70 -23.04 -6.53
CA GLN A 348 24.20 -21.81 -7.16
C GLN A 348 25.49 -21.36 -6.50
N LEU A 349 25.52 -21.34 -5.17
CA LEU A 349 26.71 -21.02 -4.39
C LEU A 349 27.82 -22.04 -4.64
N PHE A 350 27.46 -23.33 -4.71
CA PHE A 350 28.37 -24.41 -5.05
C PHE A 350 28.99 -24.21 -6.43
N ALA A 351 28.23 -23.87 -7.43
CA ALA A 351 28.71 -23.58 -8.79
C ALA A 351 29.67 -22.37 -8.83
N LYS A 352 29.34 -21.29 -8.09
CA LYS A 352 30.20 -20.09 -7.97
C LYS A 352 31.55 -20.43 -7.32
N ASN A 353 31.54 -21.24 -6.27
CA ASN A 353 32.76 -21.63 -5.55
C ASN A 353 33.65 -22.56 -6.38
N ARG A 354 33.06 -23.43 -7.21
CA ARG A 354 33.77 -24.27 -8.13
C ARG A 354 34.50 -23.49 -9.24
N ARG A 355 33.91 -22.40 -9.73
CA ARG A 355 34.54 -21.47 -10.70
C ARG A 355 35.73 -20.68 -10.13
N LYS A 356 35.76 -20.46 -8.81
CA LYS A 356 36.91 -19.73 -8.18
C LYS A 356 38.13 -20.61 -7.94
N LYS A 357 38.01 -21.93 -8.11
CA LYS A 357 39.08 -22.90 -7.89
C LYS A 357 39.85 -23.28 -9.18
N TYR A 358 39.43 -22.76 -10.31
CA TYR A 358 40.05 -22.87 -11.61
C TYR A 358 40.24 -21.45 -12.20
#